data_e7b0584d59b4d29a68d1cc6abdc61253
#
_entry.id   e7b0584d59b4d29a68d1cc6abdc61253
#
_cell.length_a   1.000
_cell.length_b   1.000
_cell.length_c   1.000
_cell.angle_alpha   90.00
_cell.angle_beta   90.00
_cell.angle_gamma   90.00
#
_symmetry.space_group_name_H-M   'P 1'
#
loop_
_entity.id
_entity.type
_entity.pdbx_description
1 polymer ?
#
loop_
_entity_poly.entity_id
_entity_poly.type
_entity_poly.pdbx_seq_one_letter_code
_entity_poly.pdbx_strand_id
1 'polypeptide(L)'
;MNVKRSFVLACIFVSLIVATALAQTTRQAPGKPMFTAIRRGNPAQAIKAAAAGANVPLWSSSFNYQGTNYPFTMVGTDPSTTNVTTNIPLVIIPVKFKFGSVVIAPGQTACNDTKTPIYRVKNSPLLKSFPFVAGTTNVGTTQYIDAFQRASFWNSVGSVSPNYHVKFSPISQKTVQTIVVPPGVGGILGTFCGSKKVGAVDINYFDAIANNLITTLAIPPTSLALFLDYDVFWTSGGRCCILGYHSATLSNQTYAVASYSDPGIFSVPIQDIHALSHELGEWMDDPLINNSTPAWGNIGQVSGCQGNLEVGDPLTGTAFNTVLGGFTYHPQELVFFSWFSRQSPSIAVNGWYSFKNSFTTPAAACP
;
A
#
# COMPACT_ATOMS: atom_id res chain seq x y z
N MET A 1 -66.46 62.75 -18.60
CA MET A 1 -65.02 62.86 -18.26
C MET A 1 -64.54 61.46 -18.03
N ASN A 2 -64.01 60.79 -19.07
CA ASN A 2 -63.59 59.38 -19.04
C ASN A 2 -62.07 59.26 -18.93
N VAL A 3 -61.61 58.74 -17.82
CA VAL A 3 -60.19 58.46 -17.57
C VAL A 3 -59.94 57.01 -17.96
N LYS A 4 -59.22 56.78 -19.09
CA LYS A 4 -58.71 55.48 -19.48
C LYS A 4 -57.46 55.14 -18.66
N ARG A 5 -57.49 54.06 -17.87
CA ARG A 5 -56.33 53.46 -17.24
C ARG A 5 -55.69 52.43 -18.21
N SER A 6 -54.47 52.72 -18.63
CA SER A 6 -53.65 51.74 -19.37
C SER A 6 -52.93 50.86 -18.37
N PHE A 7 -53.13 49.53 -18.46
CA PHE A 7 -52.35 48.53 -17.77
C PHE A 7 -51.13 48.15 -18.65
N VAL A 8 -49.96 48.40 -18.16
CA VAL A 8 -48.71 47.88 -18.77
C VAL A 8 -48.43 46.54 -18.14
N LEU A 9 -48.50 45.49 -18.96
CA LEU A 9 -48.17 44.13 -18.57
C LEU A 9 -46.65 43.93 -18.77
N ALA A 10 -45.90 43.89 -17.68
CA ALA A 10 -44.46 43.57 -17.70
C ALA A 10 -44.30 42.04 -17.70
N CYS A 11 -43.92 41.46 -18.86
CA CYS A 11 -43.51 40.07 -18.92
C CYS A 11 -42.10 39.91 -18.38
N ILE A 12 -41.96 39.31 -17.18
CA ILE A 12 -40.68 38.90 -16.63
C ILE A 12 -40.34 37.52 -17.21
N PHE A 13 -39.40 37.48 -18.17
CA PHE A 13 -38.80 36.21 -18.63
C PHE A 13 -37.83 35.72 -17.56
N VAL A 14 -38.22 34.73 -16.80
CA VAL A 14 -37.32 33.97 -15.94
C VAL A 14 -36.64 32.93 -16.80
N SER A 15 -35.39 33.20 -17.18
CA SER A 15 -34.54 32.21 -17.86
C SER A 15 -34.07 31.17 -16.83
N LEU A 16 -34.72 30.02 -16.79
CA LEU A 16 -34.23 28.85 -16.08
C LEU A 16 -32.95 28.33 -16.77
N ILE A 17 -31.79 28.64 -16.24
CA ILE A 17 -30.55 27.96 -16.65
C ILE A 17 -30.58 26.59 -15.98
N VAL A 18 -31.00 25.56 -16.71
CA VAL A 18 -30.83 24.17 -16.32
C VAL A 18 -29.36 23.82 -16.50
N ALA A 19 -28.57 23.93 -15.44
CA ALA A 19 -27.24 23.37 -15.41
C ALA A 19 -27.36 21.83 -15.43
N THR A 20 -27.27 21.23 -16.62
CA THR A 20 -27.07 19.78 -16.75
C THR A 20 -25.69 19.45 -16.18
N ALA A 21 -25.63 19.05 -14.93
CA ALA A 21 -24.48 18.36 -14.40
C ALA A 21 -24.33 17.04 -15.17
N LEU A 22 -23.42 17.02 -16.15
CA LEU A 22 -22.97 15.79 -16.76
C LEU A 22 -22.32 14.94 -15.65
N ALA A 23 -23.09 14.05 -15.06
CA ALA A 23 -22.53 13.01 -14.22
C ALA A 23 -21.57 12.20 -15.09
N GLN A 24 -20.26 12.45 -14.92
CA GLN A 24 -19.23 11.60 -15.49
C GLN A 24 -19.41 10.22 -14.87
N THR A 25 -19.99 9.29 -15.60
CA THR A 25 -20.00 7.89 -15.24
C THR A 25 -18.55 7.39 -15.31
N THR A 26 -17.84 7.45 -14.19
CA THR A 26 -16.56 6.80 -14.01
C THR A 26 -16.79 5.29 -14.16
N ARG A 27 -16.28 4.69 -15.23
CA ARG A 27 -16.29 3.23 -15.37
C ARG A 27 -15.33 2.67 -14.33
N GLN A 28 -15.84 1.84 -13.42
CA GLN A 28 -15.02 1.08 -12.49
C GLN A 28 -14.15 0.08 -13.23
N ALA A 29 -12.94 -0.17 -12.71
CA ALA A 29 -12.08 -1.23 -13.20
C ALA A 29 -12.83 -2.58 -13.10
N PRO A 30 -12.73 -3.43 -14.14
CA PRO A 30 -13.36 -4.74 -14.12
C PRO A 30 -12.62 -5.65 -13.14
N GLY A 31 -13.19 -5.88 -11.95
CA GLY A 31 -12.67 -6.82 -10.96
C GLY A 31 -12.66 -6.29 -9.53
N LYS A 32 -12.57 -7.20 -8.58
CA LYS A 32 -12.38 -6.88 -7.17
C LYS A 32 -10.91 -6.47 -6.97
N PRO A 33 -10.62 -5.33 -6.33
CA PRO A 33 -9.24 -4.98 -5.98
C PRO A 33 -8.68 -6.01 -5.01
N MET A 34 -7.44 -6.42 -5.23
CA MET A 34 -6.74 -7.40 -4.41
C MET A 34 -5.23 -7.11 -4.39
N PHE A 35 -4.55 -7.74 -3.48
CA PHE A 35 -3.11 -7.76 -3.36
C PHE A 35 -2.62 -9.20 -3.34
N THR A 36 -1.32 -9.42 -3.49
CA THR A 36 -0.76 -10.77 -3.46
C THR A 36 0.71 -10.72 -3.07
N ALA A 37 1.22 -11.85 -2.61
CA ALA A 37 2.64 -12.02 -2.35
C ALA A 37 3.20 -13.17 -3.21
N ILE A 38 4.41 -12.99 -3.71
CA ILE A 38 5.07 -14.01 -4.55
C ILE A 38 6.24 -14.58 -3.78
N ARG A 39 6.04 -15.75 -3.19
CA ARG A 39 7.09 -16.43 -2.43
C ARG A 39 8.22 -16.91 -3.33
N ARG A 40 9.44 -16.46 -3.03
CA ARG A 40 10.69 -16.87 -3.69
C ARG A 40 11.84 -16.84 -2.69
N GLY A 41 12.99 -17.36 -3.13
CA GLY A 41 14.19 -17.35 -2.30
C GLY A 41 14.19 -18.38 -1.18
N ASN A 42 15.16 -18.27 -0.30
CA ASN A 42 15.39 -19.15 0.85
C ASN A 42 15.46 -18.30 2.14
N PRO A 43 14.43 -18.33 3.01
CA PRO A 43 14.39 -17.51 4.22
C PRO A 43 15.61 -17.70 5.14
N ALA A 44 16.09 -18.92 5.29
CA ALA A 44 17.27 -19.17 6.14
C ALA A 44 18.56 -18.52 5.60
N GLN A 45 18.71 -18.48 4.27
CA GLN A 45 19.83 -17.77 3.63
C GLN A 45 19.65 -16.25 3.75
N ALA A 46 18.42 -15.72 3.60
CA ALA A 46 18.13 -14.31 3.77
C ALA A 46 18.47 -13.82 5.18
N ILE A 47 18.06 -14.56 6.22
CA ILE A 47 18.34 -14.25 7.63
C ILE A 47 19.86 -14.28 7.89
N LYS A 48 20.57 -15.28 7.36
CA LYS A 48 22.02 -15.35 7.46
C LYS A 48 22.72 -14.17 6.77
N ALA A 49 22.26 -13.79 5.59
CA ALA A 49 22.77 -12.63 4.85
C ALA A 49 22.51 -11.32 5.62
N ALA A 50 21.32 -11.14 6.20
CA ALA A 50 20.98 -9.99 7.02
C ALA A 50 21.88 -9.89 8.26
N ALA A 51 22.11 -10.99 8.97
CA ALA A 51 23.01 -11.04 10.12
C ALA A 51 24.46 -10.69 9.75
N ALA A 52 24.89 -10.96 8.51
CA ALA A 52 26.18 -10.57 7.97
C ALA A 52 26.20 -9.12 7.38
N GLY A 53 25.11 -8.36 7.47
CA GLY A 53 24.99 -7.02 6.88
C GLY A 53 24.94 -7.02 5.35
N ALA A 54 24.66 -8.16 4.71
CA ALA A 54 24.59 -8.32 3.26
C ALA A 54 23.17 -8.25 2.69
N ASN A 55 22.17 -8.02 3.53
CA ASN A 55 20.76 -7.84 3.16
C ASN A 55 20.13 -6.79 4.09
N VAL A 56 18.84 -6.42 3.84
CA VAL A 56 18.08 -5.61 4.79
C VAL A 56 18.13 -6.23 6.18
N PRO A 57 18.23 -5.43 7.27
CA PRO A 57 18.20 -5.97 8.62
C PRO A 57 16.93 -6.76 8.89
N LEU A 58 17.07 -7.97 9.42
CA LEU A 58 15.98 -8.88 9.77
C LEU A 58 16.14 -9.36 11.21
N TRP A 59 15.03 -9.54 11.90
CA TRP A 59 14.99 -10.19 13.20
C TRP A 59 13.92 -11.29 13.19
N SER A 60 14.12 -12.31 14.02
CA SER A 60 13.21 -13.46 14.07
C SER A 60 12.81 -13.75 15.51
N SER A 61 11.57 -14.19 15.69
CA SER A 61 11.03 -14.65 16.95
C SER A 61 9.96 -15.72 16.69
N SER A 62 9.17 -16.06 17.69
CA SER A 62 8.04 -16.97 17.53
C SER A 62 6.96 -16.70 18.57
N PHE A 63 5.74 -17.14 18.31
CA PHE A 63 4.67 -17.19 19.29
C PHE A 63 4.02 -18.58 19.32
N ASN A 64 3.39 -18.91 20.43
CA ASN A 64 2.66 -20.17 20.57
C ASN A 64 1.15 -19.92 20.55
N TYR A 65 0.41 -20.71 19.78
CA TYR A 65 -1.03 -20.74 19.81
C TYR A 65 -1.53 -22.18 19.82
N GLN A 66 -2.32 -22.57 20.81
CA GLN A 66 -2.87 -23.92 20.98
C GLN A 66 -1.83 -25.06 20.83
N GLY A 67 -0.64 -24.86 21.39
CA GLY A 67 0.44 -25.84 21.37
C GLY A 67 1.28 -25.85 20.09
N THR A 68 0.94 -25.06 19.08
CA THR A 68 1.71 -24.90 17.86
C THR A 68 2.62 -23.67 17.96
N ASN A 69 3.91 -23.85 17.64
CA ASN A 69 4.87 -22.75 17.56
C ASN A 69 4.88 -22.16 16.14
N TYR A 70 4.72 -20.84 16.04
CA TYR A 70 4.70 -20.08 14.80
C TYR A 70 5.93 -19.16 14.75
N PRO A 71 6.99 -19.57 14.05
CA PRO A 71 8.16 -18.70 13.85
C PRO A 71 7.83 -17.62 12.83
N PHE A 72 8.41 -16.42 13.05
CA PHE A 72 8.29 -15.30 12.11
C PHE A 72 9.60 -14.52 11.99
N THR A 73 9.74 -13.81 10.88
CA THR A 73 10.88 -12.92 10.58
C THR A 73 10.35 -11.62 10.04
N MET A 74 10.77 -10.51 10.63
CA MET A 74 10.36 -9.16 10.26
C MET A 74 11.57 -8.29 9.93
N VAL A 75 11.31 -7.16 9.26
CA VAL A 75 12.35 -6.17 8.94
C VAL A 75 12.69 -5.35 10.17
N GLY A 76 13.97 -4.99 10.32
CA GLY A 76 14.48 -4.14 11.38
C GLY A 76 15.19 -4.90 12.48
N THR A 77 14.89 -4.54 13.72
CA THR A 77 15.43 -5.17 14.95
C THR A 77 14.28 -5.54 15.88
N ASP A 78 14.53 -6.47 16.81
CA ASP A 78 13.52 -6.92 17.77
C ASP A 78 13.14 -5.77 18.73
N PRO A 79 11.88 -5.30 18.71
CA PRO A 79 11.41 -4.20 19.57
C PRO A 79 11.41 -4.55 21.07
N SER A 80 11.45 -5.84 21.43
CA SER A 80 11.48 -6.29 22.84
C SER A 80 12.87 -6.21 23.47
N THR A 81 13.91 -6.16 22.64
CA THR A 81 15.30 -6.21 23.10
C THR A 81 16.14 -5.01 22.69
N THR A 82 15.62 -4.16 21.79
CA THR A 82 16.37 -3.01 21.24
C THR A 82 15.62 -1.70 21.37
N ASN A 83 16.37 -0.60 21.51
CA ASN A 83 15.86 0.77 21.58
C ASN A 83 16.66 1.65 20.62
N VAL A 84 16.68 1.27 19.33
CA VAL A 84 17.51 1.93 18.31
C VAL A 84 16.69 2.28 17.07
N THR A 85 17.18 3.23 16.29
CA THR A 85 16.64 3.51 14.95
C THR A 85 17.37 2.67 13.92
N THR A 86 16.63 1.82 13.21
CA THR A 86 17.08 1.09 12.03
C THR A 86 16.69 1.86 10.77
N ASN A 87 17.68 2.22 9.96
CA ASN A 87 17.45 2.91 8.68
C ASN A 87 17.58 1.91 7.53
N ILE A 88 16.53 1.79 6.72
CA ILE A 88 16.49 0.96 5.53
C ILE A 88 16.60 1.86 4.31
N PRO A 89 17.65 1.77 3.47
CA PRO A 89 17.69 2.49 2.21
C PRO A 89 16.52 2.08 1.32
N LEU A 90 15.80 3.06 0.76
CA LEU A 90 14.71 2.84 -0.19
C LEU A 90 15.14 3.33 -1.57
N VAL A 91 15.01 2.47 -2.58
CA VAL A 91 15.25 2.82 -3.98
C VAL A 91 13.94 2.78 -4.74
N ILE A 92 13.38 3.94 -5.06
CA ILE A 92 12.18 4.05 -5.90
C ILE A 92 12.59 3.84 -7.36
N ILE A 93 11.92 2.92 -8.04
CA ILE A 93 12.09 2.61 -9.46
C ILE A 93 10.77 2.94 -10.16
N PRO A 94 10.64 4.17 -10.73
CA PRO A 94 9.41 4.53 -11.43
C PRO A 94 9.28 3.76 -12.74
N VAL A 95 8.10 3.17 -12.98
CA VAL A 95 7.82 2.34 -14.17
C VAL A 95 6.80 3.03 -15.06
N LYS A 96 7.17 3.18 -16.33
CA LYS A 96 6.32 3.69 -17.39
C LYS A 96 5.92 2.55 -18.33
N PHE A 97 4.63 2.37 -18.54
CA PHE A 97 4.10 1.36 -19.46
C PHE A 97 3.70 1.96 -20.79
N LYS A 98 4.04 1.26 -21.89
CA LYS A 98 3.62 1.58 -23.25
C LYS A 98 2.75 0.46 -23.80
N PHE A 99 1.47 0.76 -24.06
CA PHE A 99 0.49 -0.11 -24.69
C PHE A 99 0.25 0.40 -26.11
N GLY A 100 1.08 -0.02 -27.08
CA GLY A 100 1.10 0.57 -28.41
C GLY A 100 1.41 2.08 -28.36
N SER A 101 0.45 2.91 -28.79
CA SER A 101 0.57 4.39 -28.73
C SER A 101 0.23 5.00 -27.37
N VAL A 102 -0.43 4.26 -26.48
CA VAL A 102 -0.82 4.75 -25.16
C VAL A 102 0.33 4.61 -24.17
N VAL A 103 0.59 5.68 -23.41
CA VAL A 103 1.63 5.72 -22.38
C VAL A 103 0.99 6.06 -21.04
N ILE A 104 1.26 5.25 -20.02
CA ILE A 104 0.88 5.49 -18.62
C ILE A 104 2.16 5.55 -17.80
N ALA A 105 2.36 6.64 -17.05
CA ALA A 105 3.62 6.87 -16.35
C ALA A 105 3.44 7.67 -15.05
N PRO A 106 4.15 7.31 -13.96
CA PRO A 106 4.07 8.01 -12.69
C PRO A 106 4.72 9.42 -12.71
N GLY A 107 5.32 9.81 -13.85
CA GLY A 107 5.78 11.16 -14.13
C GLY A 107 4.73 12.07 -14.78
N GLN A 108 3.55 11.55 -15.13
CA GLN A 108 2.40 12.35 -15.57
C GLN A 108 1.69 12.94 -14.34
N THR A 109 0.97 14.05 -14.49
CA THR A 109 0.12 14.57 -13.41
C THR A 109 -1.00 13.59 -13.10
N ALA A 110 -1.27 13.35 -11.81
CA ALA A 110 -2.40 12.54 -11.37
C ALA A 110 -3.74 13.24 -11.69
N CYS A 111 -4.83 12.50 -11.60
CA CYS A 111 -6.16 13.04 -11.86
C CYS A 111 -6.53 14.15 -10.88
N ASN A 112 -7.07 15.26 -11.40
CA ASN A 112 -7.47 16.43 -10.62
C ASN A 112 -6.34 16.96 -9.70
N ASP A 113 -5.09 16.70 -10.07
CA ASP A 113 -3.90 17.13 -9.33
C ASP A 113 -2.97 17.95 -10.22
N THR A 114 -2.15 18.79 -9.61
CA THR A 114 -1.08 19.54 -10.27
C THR A 114 0.28 18.84 -10.13
N LYS A 115 0.34 17.76 -9.36
CA LYS A 115 1.55 17.01 -9.05
C LYS A 115 1.51 15.61 -9.67
N THR A 116 2.69 15.04 -9.85
CA THR A 116 2.84 13.67 -10.35
C THR A 116 2.74 12.65 -9.21
N PRO A 117 2.36 11.39 -9.48
CA PRO A 117 2.46 10.28 -8.53
C PRO A 117 3.81 10.19 -7.83
N ILE A 118 4.93 10.30 -8.58
CA ILE A 118 6.28 10.30 -7.99
C ILE A 118 6.43 11.41 -6.94
N TYR A 119 5.97 12.63 -7.26
CA TYR A 119 6.04 13.74 -6.31
C TYR A 119 5.18 13.45 -5.07
N ARG A 120 3.94 12.96 -5.27
CA ARG A 120 3.01 12.64 -4.18
C ARG A 120 3.58 11.57 -3.26
N VAL A 121 4.08 10.46 -3.81
CA VAL A 121 4.68 9.37 -3.01
C VAL A 121 5.88 9.88 -2.21
N LYS A 122 6.80 10.63 -2.83
CA LYS A 122 8.00 11.15 -2.14
C LYS A 122 7.68 12.16 -1.04
N ASN A 123 6.55 12.83 -1.11
CA ASN A 123 6.09 13.81 -0.12
C ASN A 123 4.90 13.31 0.73
N SER A 124 4.59 12.02 0.65
CA SER A 124 3.53 11.39 1.44
C SER A 124 3.99 11.03 2.85
N PRO A 125 3.05 10.77 3.76
CA PRO A 125 3.35 10.27 5.10
C PRO A 125 3.98 8.87 5.12
N LEU A 126 4.07 8.17 3.98
CA LEU A 126 4.86 6.94 3.88
C LEU A 126 6.36 7.21 3.97
N LEU A 127 6.83 8.35 3.42
CA LEU A 127 8.25 8.67 3.27
C LEU A 127 8.67 9.96 3.99
N LYS A 128 7.72 10.72 4.52
CA LYS A 128 7.94 11.93 5.32
C LYS A 128 7.42 11.74 6.73
N SER A 129 8.05 12.43 7.68
CA SER A 129 7.57 12.43 9.05
C SER A 129 6.21 13.10 9.16
N PHE A 130 5.29 12.43 9.87
CA PHE A 130 3.94 12.88 10.17
C PHE A 130 3.61 12.48 11.62
N PRO A 131 2.88 13.31 12.40
CA PRO A 131 2.48 12.96 13.76
C PRO A 131 1.33 11.94 13.73
N PHE A 132 1.66 10.65 13.87
CA PHE A 132 0.66 9.59 13.91
C PHE A 132 0.10 9.40 15.32
N VAL A 133 -1.23 9.26 15.39
CA VAL A 133 -1.97 8.98 16.62
C VAL A 133 -2.88 7.76 16.44
N ALA A 134 -2.94 6.92 17.48
CA ALA A 134 -3.92 5.88 17.66
C ALA A 134 -4.88 6.31 18.78
N GLY A 135 -6.09 6.73 18.44
CA GLY A 135 -6.97 7.45 19.38
C GLY A 135 -6.31 8.75 19.87
N THR A 136 -6.03 8.83 21.17
CA THR A 136 -5.30 9.94 21.79
C THR A 136 -3.81 9.66 22.00
N THR A 137 -3.37 8.43 21.75
CA THR A 137 -1.99 8.03 21.97
C THR A 137 -1.10 8.41 20.79
N ASN A 138 -0.10 9.26 21.03
CA ASN A 138 0.93 9.59 20.04
C ASN A 138 1.87 8.40 19.85
N VAL A 139 1.84 7.77 18.68
CA VAL A 139 2.71 6.63 18.36
C VAL A 139 4.03 7.04 17.71
N GLY A 140 4.20 8.31 17.38
CA GLY A 140 5.43 8.91 16.89
C GLY A 140 5.22 9.94 15.77
N THR A 141 6.13 10.91 15.68
CA THR A 141 6.27 11.78 14.51
C THR A 141 7.28 11.15 13.56
N THR A 142 6.78 10.34 12.63
CA THR A 142 7.61 9.46 11.82
C THR A 142 6.90 9.09 10.50
N GLN A 143 7.42 8.11 9.76
CA GLN A 143 6.80 7.53 8.57
C GLN A 143 5.67 6.56 8.96
N TYR A 144 4.65 6.37 8.10
CA TYR A 144 3.48 5.57 8.46
C TYR A 144 3.83 4.12 8.85
N ILE A 145 4.68 3.44 8.08
CA ILE A 145 4.99 2.03 8.36
C ILE A 145 5.77 1.89 9.65
N ASP A 146 6.67 2.82 9.97
CA ASP A 146 7.33 2.86 11.28
C ASP A 146 6.32 3.14 12.42
N ALA A 147 5.37 4.06 12.21
CA ALA A 147 4.31 4.30 13.19
C ALA A 147 3.43 3.05 13.42
N PHE A 148 3.14 2.31 12.35
CA PHE A 148 2.41 1.05 12.40
C PHE A 148 3.19 -0.02 13.20
N GLN A 149 4.48 -0.25 12.90
CA GLN A 149 5.31 -1.18 13.65
C GLN A 149 5.41 -0.82 15.15
N ARG A 150 5.63 0.46 15.44
CA ARG A 150 5.66 0.95 16.83
C ARG A 150 4.34 0.70 17.55
N ALA A 151 3.21 0.96 16.87
CA ALA A 151 1.87 0.74 17.42
C ALA A 151 1.58 -0.76 17.62
N SER A 152 2.00 -1.63 16.69
CA SER A 152 1.80 -3.08 16.74
C SER A 152 2.53 -3.73 17.92
N PHE A 153 3.71 -3.21 18.30
CA PHE A 153 4.53 -3.71 19.42
C PHE A 153 4.58 -2.72 20.59
N TRP A 154 3.51 -1.97 20.85
CA TRP A 154 3.50 -0.84 21.77
C TRP A 154 3.93 -1.16 23.19
N ASN A 155 3.58 -2.33 23.71
CA ASN A 155 4.00 -2.74 25.05
C ASN A 155 5.53 -2.84 25.20
N SER A 156 6.24 -3.14 24.11
CA SER A 156 7.71 -3.16 24.09
C SER A 156 8.31 -1.81 23.67
N VAL A 157 7.56 -1.01 22.89
CA VAL A 157 8.07 0.24 22.31
C VAL A 157 7.68 1.46 23.16
N GLY A 158 6.46 1.72 23.41
CA GLY A 158 5.86 2.89 24.09
C GLY A 158 6.81 3.69 24.97
N SER A 159 6.76 3.46 26.28
CA SER A 159 7.70 4.07 27.24
C SER A 159 8.97 3.24 27.47
N VAL A 160 9.01 1.98 27.03
CA VAL A 160 10.13 1.04 27.27
C VAL A 160 11.28 1.31 26.29
N SER A 161 10.96 1.41 24.99
CA SER A 161 11.94 1.63 23.92
C SER A 161 11.52 2.81 23.02
N PRO A 162 11.51 4.05 23.54
CA PRO A 162 10.97 5.22 22.82
C PRO A 162 11.74 5.57 21.52
N ASN A 163 13.04 5.19 21.44
CA ASN A 163 13.89 5.43 20.28
C ASN A 163 13.84 4.28 19.24
N TYR A 164 13.03 3.24 19.49
CA TYR A 164 12.84 2.19 18.51
C TYR A 164 12.13 2.75 17.27
N HIS A 165 12.76 2.61 16.13
CA HIS A 165 12.23 3.00 14.83
C HIS A 165 12.75 2.07 13.73
N VAL A 166 11.93 1.83 12.70
CA VAL A 166 12.33 1.22 11.43
C VAL A 166 11.90 2.14 10.31
N LYS A 167 12.83 2.90 9.73
CA LYS A 167 12.54 4.00 8.80
C LYS A 167 13.20 3.81 7.44
N PHE A 168 12.55 4.29 6.39
CA PHE A 168 13.17 4.41 5.09
C PHE A 168 14.12 5.60 5.04
N SER A 169 15.42 5.32 5.03
CA SER A 169 16.49 6.34 4.94
C SER A 169 17.83 5.70 4.54
N PRO A 170 18.59 6.23 3.56
CA PRO A 170 18.20 7.29 2.64
C PRO A 170 17.14 6.83 1.61
N ILE A 171 16.42 7.81 1.02
CA ILE A 171 15.47 7.57 -0.06
C ILE A 171 16.10 8.07 -1.35
N SER A 172 16.27 7.18 -2.32
CA SER A 172 16.79 7.49 -3.66
C SER A 172 15.78 7.12 -4.73
N GLN A 173 16.02 7.59 -5.96
CA GLN A 173 15.15 7.30 -7.09
C GLN A 173 16.00 7.02 -8.32
N LYS A 174 15.70 5.95 -9.04
CA LYS A 174 16.26 5.66 -10.36
C LYS A 174 15.54 6.46 -11.45
N THR A 175 16.16 6.53 -12.62
CA THR A 175 15.48 7.03 -13.82
C THR A 175 14.25 6.16 -14.14
N VAL A 176 13.25 6.75 -14.79
CA VAL A 176 12.01 6.06 -15.18
C VAL A 176 12.33 4.90 -16.11
N GLN A 177 11.95 3.70 -15.74
CA GLN A 177 12.08 2.50 -16.56
C GLN A 177 10.89 2.38 -17.51
N THR A 178 11.14 2.14 -18.80
CA THR A 178 10.08 2.02 -19.80
C THR A 178 9.87 0.56 -20.15
N ILE A 179 8.64 0.08 -19.93
CA ILE A 179 8.20 -1.27 -20.29
C ILE A 179 7.26 -1.16 -21.49
N VAL A 180 7.64 -1.77 -22.58
CA VAL A 180 6.74 -1.94 -23.73
C VAL A 180 5.95 -3.23 -23.50
N VAL A 181 4.64 -3.11 -23.39
CA VAL A 181 3.75 -4.26 -23.14
C VAL A 181 3.37 -4.89 -24.49
N PRO A 182 3.79 -6.13 -24.74
CA PRO A 182 3.42 -6.84 -25.96
C PRO A 182 1.91 -7.16 -25.98
N PRO A 183 1.32 -7.32 -27.16
CA PRO A 183 -0.04 -7.86 -27.28
C PRO A 183 -0.16 -9.22 -26.58
N GLY A 184 -1.28 -9.42 -25.87
CA GLY A 184 -1.58 -10.69 -25.18
C GLY A 184 -1.07 -10.77 -23.73
N VAL A 185 -0.14 -9.90 -23.29
CA VAL A 185 0.34 -9.88 -21.89
C VAL A 185 -0.19 -8.68 -21.11
N GLY A 186 -0.92 -7.78 -21.75
CA GLY A 186 -1.55 -6.65 -21.09
C GLY A 186 -2.29 -5.75 -22.07
N GLY A 187 -2.99 -4.75 -21.55
CA GLY A 187 -3.78 -3.83 -22.37
C GLY A 187 -4.41 -2.70 -21.56
N ILE A 188 -5.14 -1.84 -22.24
CA ILE A 188 -5.90 -0.75 -21.64
C ILE A 188 -7.25 -1.28 -21.17
N LEU A 189 -7.56 -1.11 -19.89
CA LEU A 189 -8.84 -1.49 -19.29
C LEU A 189 -9.93 -0.46 -19.57
N GLY A 190 -9.57 0.81 -19.63
CA GLY A 190 -10.55 1.88 -19.85
C GLY A 190 -9.96 3.27 -19.69
N THR A 191 -10.89 4.24 -19.70
CA THR A 191 -10.61 5.65 -19.41
C THR A 191 -11.35 6.01 -18.12
N PHE A 192 -10.61 6.56 -17.19
CA PHE A 192 -11.11 7.00 -15.90
C PHE A 192 -10.65 8.44 -15.71
N CYS A 193 -11.28 9.17 -14.81
CA CYS A 193 -10.92 10.54 -14.51
C CYS A 193 -10.50 11.39 -15.74
N GLY A 194 -11.47 11.91 -16.46
CA GLY A 194 -11.24 12.69 -17.68
C GLY A 194 -10.70 11.82 -18.83
N SER A 195 -9.47 12.06 -19.23
CA SER A 195 -8.79 11.31 -20.32
C SER A 195 -7.78 10.27 -19.80
N LYS A 196 -7.59 10.14 -18.48
CA LYS A 196 -6.61 9.22 -17.89
C LYS A 196 -6.97 7.78 -18.24
N LYS A 197 -5.97 7.02 -18.64
CA LYS A 197 -6.10 5.61 -19.00
C LYS A 197 -5.65 4.74 -17.84
N VAL A 198 -6.36 3.62 -17.67
CA VAL A 198 -5.99 2.55 -16.77
C VAL A 198 -5.53 1.36 -17.60
N GLY A 199 -4.41 0.77 -17.21
CA GLY A 199 -3.82 -0.40 -17.86
C GLY A 199 -3.83 -1.63 -16.98
N ALA A 200 -3.61 -2.78 -17.61
CA ALA A 200 -3.33 -4.02 -16.90
C ALA A 200 -2.21 -4.79 -17.59
N VAL A 201 -1.40 -5.50 -16.79
CA VAL A 201 -0.25 -6.30 -17.24
C VAL A 201 -0.24 -7.62 -16.49
N ASP A 202 0.11 -8.71 -17.16
CA ASP A 202 0.30 -10.01 -16.50
C ASP A 202 1.40 -9.92 -15.45
N ILE A 203 1.11 -10.41 -14.24
CA ILE A 203 1.99 -10.28 -13.09
C ILE A 203 3.31 -11.05 -13.32
N ASN A 204 3.27 -12.23 -13.93
CA ASN A 204 4.48 -13.04 -14.14
C ASN A 204 5.41 -12.40 -15.18
N TYR A 205 4.81 -11.79 -16.22
CA TYR A 205 5.57 -11.02 -17.21
C TYR A 205 6.31 -9.85 -16.56
N PHE A 206 5.62 -9.05 -15.76
CA PHE A 206 6.26 -7.91 -15.11
C PHE A 206 7.24 -8.33 -14.02
N ASP A 207 6.92 -9.35 -13.24
CA ASP A 207 7.79 -9.83 -12.17
C ASP A 207 9.16 -10.34 -12.69
N ALA A 208 9.18 -10.99 -13.84
CA ALA A 208 10.44 -11.34 -14.51
C ALA A 208 11.26 -10.10 -14.88
N ILE A 209 10.60 -9.02 -15.33
CA ILE A 209 11.24 -7.73 -15.64
C ILE A 209 11.75 -7.07 -14.37
N ALA A 210 10.96 -7.05 -13.30
CA ALA A 210 11.34 -6.45 -12.01
C ALA A 210 12.61 -7.12 -11.46
N ASN A 211 12.68 -8.45 -11.48
CA ASN A 211 13.89 -9.20 -11.08
C ASN A 211 15.12 -8.85 -11.93
N ASN A 212 14.95 -8.73 -13.25
CA ASN A 212 16.02 -8.30 -14.13
C ASN A 212 16.46 -6.85 -13.86
N LEU A 213 15.52 -5.94 -13.62
CA LEU A 213 15.80 -4.53 -13.30
C LEU A 213 16.56 -4.38 -11.97
N ILE A 214 16.26 -5.17 -10.96
CA ILE A 214 17.02 -5.17 -9.71
C ILE A 214 18.50 -5.44 -9.99
N THR A 215 18.80 -6.42 -10.83
CA THR A 215 20.17 -6.76 -11.21
C THR A 215 20.81 -5.69 -12.10
N THR A 216 20.14 -5.29 -13.17
CA THR A 216 20.71 -4.36 -14.17
C THR A 216 20.88 -2.92 -13.66
N LEU A 217 20.04 -2.50 -12.72
CA LEU A 217 20.16 -1.22 -12.03
C LEU A 217 21.11 -1.26 -10.82
N ALA A 218 21.72 -2.42 -10.57
CA ALA A 218 22.60 -2.67 -9.43
C ALA A 218 21.99 -2.18 -8.11
N ILE A 219 20.75 -2.61 -7.79
CA ILE A 219 20.10 -2.24 -6.55
C ILE A 219 20.78 -3.02 -5.41
N PRO A 220 21.29 -2.34 -4.37
CA PRO A 220 21.93 -3.04 -3.26
C PRO A 220 20.94 -3.95 -2.50
N PRO A 221 21.30 -5.18 -2.15
CA PRO A 221 20.41 -6.07 -1.38
C PRO A 221 20.12 -5.57 0.05
N THR A 222 20.91 -4.63 0.55
CA THR A 222 20.66 -3.93 1.82
C THR A 222 19.60 -2.84 1.73
N SER A 223 18.94 -2.68 0.58
CA SER A 223 17.88 -1.71 0.34
C SER A 223 16.60 -2.39 -0.13
N LEU A 224 15.45 -1.78 0.17
CA LEU A 224 14.20 -2.13 -0.49
C LEU A 224 14.13 -1.50 -1.87
N ALA A 225 13.89 -2.32 -2.90
CA ALA A 225 13.51 -1.85 -4.22
C ALA A 225 11.99 -1.65 -4.30
N LEU A 226 11.52 -0.43 -4.53
CA LEU A 226 10.10 -0.11 -4.70
C LEU A 226 9.81 0.25 -6.15
N PHE A 227 9.15 -0.63 -6.88
CA PHE A 227 8.63 -0.35 -8.21
C PHE A 227 7.33 0.44 -8.07
N LEU A 228 7.36 1.67 -8.56
CA LEU A 228 6.23 2.59 -8.52
C LEU A 228 5.67 2.78 -9.92
N ASP A 229 4.44 2.39 -10.14
CA ASP A 229 3.69 2.71 -11.34
C ASP A 229 2.51 3.67 -11.05
N TYR A 230 1.69 3.93 -12.06
CA TYR A 230 0.54 4.80 -12.00
C TYR A 230 -0.59 4.21 -12.82
N ASP A 231 -1.72 3.93 -12.17
CA ASP A 231 -2.95 3.41 -12.81
C ASP A 231 -2.74 2.17 -13.70
N VAL A 232 -1.73 1.35 -13.38
CA VAL A 232 -1.53 0.06 -14.04
C VAL A 232 -1.62 -1.04 -12.99
N PHE A 233 -2.49 -2.02 -13.23
CA PHE A 233 -2.74 -3.11 -12.30
C PHE A 233 -2.26 -4.44 -12.87
N TRP A 234 -2.12 -5.42 -12.00
CA TRP A 234 -1.60 -6.73 -12.40
C TRP A 234 -2.77 -7.70 -12.61
N THR A 235 -2.60 -8.60 -13.58
CA THR A 235 -3.54 -9.71 -13.81
C THR A 235 -2.85 -11.04 -13.50
N SER A 236 -3.62 -11.99 -12.98
CA SER A 236 -3.21 -13.36 -12.78
C SER A 236 -4.26 -14.30 -13.34
N GLY A 237 -3.88 -15.17 -14.29
CA GLY A 237 -4.82 -16.05 -14.96
C GLY A 237 -5.98 -15.30 -15.65
N GLY A 238 -5.71 -14.10 -16.17
CA GLY A 238 -6.69 -13.22 -16.82
C GLY A 238 -7.63 -12.47 -15.84
N ARG A 239 -7.49 -12.63 -14.53
CA ARG A 239 -8.29 -11.91 -13.52
C ARG A 239 -7.60 -10.61 -13.14
N CYS A 240 -8.32 -9.51 -13.14
CA CYS A 240 -7.92 -8.19 -12.64
C CYS A 240 -8.67 -7.92 -11.32
N CYS A 241 -8.16 -7.15 -10.38
CA CYS A 241 -6.97 -6.31 -10.46
C CYS A 241 -6.14 -6.51 -9.19
N ILE A 242 -4.90 -6.91 -9.34
CA ILE A 242 -3.92 -6.89 -8.27
C ILE A 242 -3.29 -5.49 -8.29
N LEU A 243 -3.27 -4.77 -7.16
CA LEU A 243 -2.83 -3.38 -7.06
C LEU A 243 -1.38 -3.25 -6.63
N GLY A 244 -0.85 -4.31 -6.06
CA GLY A 244 0.51 -4.42 -5.59
C GLY A 244 0.85 -5.84 -5.22
N TYR A 245 2.14 -6.07 -5.01
CA TYR A 245 2.68 -7.29 -4.43
C TYR A 245 4.09 -7.04 -3.88
N HIS A 246 4.48 -7.80 -2.88
CA HIS A 246 5.86 -7.86 -2.44
C HIS A 246 6.46 -9.24 -2.69
N SER A 247 7.79 -9.31 -2.75
CA SER A 247 8.51 -10.54 -3.06
C SER A 247 9.99 -10.43 -2.69
N ALA A 248 10.72 -11.52 -2.91
CA ALA A 248 12.17 -11.55 -2.91
C ALA A 248 12.69 -12.21 -4.18
N THR A 249 13.87 -11.81 -4.64
CA THR A 249 14.59 -12.50 -5.73
C THR A 249 15.08 -13.87 -5.27
N LEU A 250 15.55 -14.71 -6.20
CA LEU A 250 16.20 -15.97 -5.83
C LEU A 250 17.47 -15.78 -4.99
N SER A 251 18.09 -14.59 -5.05
CA SER A 251 19.22 -14.20 -4.18
C SER A 251 18.77 -13.58 -2.85
N ASN A 252 17.47 -13.64 -2.52
CA ASN A 252 16.85 -13.14 -1.30
C ASN A 252 16.85 -11.61 -1.15
N GLN A 253 17.05 -10.85 -2.21
CA GLN A 253 16.86 -9.40 -2.20
C GLN A 253 15.36 -9.10 -2.29
N THR A 254 14.83 -8.38 -1.29
CA THR A 254 13.41 -8.07 -1.20
C THR A 254 13.03 -6.85 -2.06
N TYR A 255 11.80 -6.85 -2.55
CA TYR A 255 11.21 -5.74 -3.32
C TYR A 255 9.70 -5.67 -3.15
N ALA A 256 9.15 -4.51 -3.43
CA ALA A 256 7.72 -4.26 -3.50
C ALA A 256 7.35 -3.60 -4.84
N VAL A 257 6.17 -3.90 -5.32
CA VAL A 257 5.57 -3.32 -6.52
C VAL A 257 4.21 -2.77 -6.12
N ALA A 258 3.93 -1.50 -6.39
CA ALA A 258 2.64 -0.92 -6.06
C ALA A 258 2.26 0.23 -6.99
N SER A 259 0.98 0.28 -7.34
CA SER A 259 0.40 1.34 -8.15
C SER A 259 -0.06 2.52 -7.29
N TYR A 260 0.33 3.73 -7.71
CA TYR A 260 -0.38 4.93 -7.29
C TYR A 260 -1.66 5.02 -8.12
N SER A 261 -2.81 5.03 -7.48
CA SER A 261 -4.11 4.96 -8.15
C SER A 261 -4.85 6.28 -8.11
N ASP A 262 -5.44 6.69 -9.22
CA ASP A 262 -6.37 7.82 -9.24
C ASP A 262 -7.68 7.50 -8.49
N PRO A 263 -8.36 8.50 -7.92
CA PRO A 263 -9.64 8.28 -7.24
C PRO A 263 -10.74 7.82 -8.20
N GLY A 264 -11.65 6.96 -7.70
CA GLY A 264 -12.86 6.54 -8.42
C GLY A 264 -12.65 5.40 -9.42
N ILE A 265 -11.47 4.80 -9.49
CA ILE A 265 -11.24 3.59 -10.30
C ILE A 265 -11.95 2.40 -9.68
N PHE A 266 -11.93 2.30 -8.36
CA PHE A 266 -12.58 1.23 -7.59
C PHE A 266 -13.80 1.74 -6.82
N SER A 267 -14.71 0.83 -6.46
CA SER A 267 -15.91 1.13 -5.65
C SER A 267 -15.60 1.33 -4.16
N VAL A 268 -14.39 1.01 -3.74
CA VAL A 268 -13.88 1.20 -2.38
C VAL A 268 -12.83 2.32 -2.37
N PRO A 269 -12.52 2.95 -1.23
CA PRO A 269 -11.64 4.11 -1.16
C PRO A 269 -10.16 3.77 -1.36
N ILE A 270 -9.84 3.11 -2.47
CA ILE A 270 -8.49 2.82 -2.92
C ILE A 270 -8.05 3.93 -3.88
N GLN A 271 -7.11 4.73 -3.44
CA GLN A 271 -6.54 5.83 -4.21
C GLN A 271 -5.17 6.23 -3.66
N ASP A 272 -4.45 7.05 -4.42
CA ASP A 272 -3.11 7.57 -4.12
C ASP A 272 -2.14 6.52 -3.53
N ILE A 273 -1.77 6.62 -2.27
CA ILE A 273 -0.76 5.76 -1.63
C ILE A 273 -1.35 4.50 -0.97
N HIS A 274 -2.62 4.17 -1.20
CA HIS A 274 -3.27 3.03 -0.55
C HIS A 274 -2.51 1.72 -0.81
N ALA A 275 -2.27 1.40 -2.08
CA ALA A 275 -1.55 0.17 -2.46
C ALA A 275 -0.10 0.17 -1.96
N LEU A 276 0.58 1.33 -1.99
CA LEU A 276 1.93 1.43 -1.46
C LEU A 276 1.97 1.17 0.05
N SER A 277 1.00 1.70 0.80
CA SER A 277 0.95 1.49 2.25
C SER A 277 0.68 0.03 2.63
N HIS A 278 -0.14 -0.67 1.83
CA HIS A 278 -0.40 -2.09 1.96
C HIS A 278 0.90 -2.90 1.81
N GLU A 279 1.53 -2.81 0.65
CA GLU A 279 2.71 -3.61 0.32
C GLU A 279 3.93 -3.30 1.20
N LEU A 280 4.12 -2.03 1.57
CA LEU A 280 5.21 -1.66 2.47
C LEU A 280 4.97 -2.16 3.90
N GLY A 281 3.71 -2.24 4.34
CA GLY A 281 3.34 -2.81 5.63
C GLY A 281 3.57 -4.31 5.66
N GLU A 282 3.09 -5.03 4.67
CA GLU A 282 3.28 -6.48 4.55
C GLU A 282 4.74 -6.86 4.40
N TRP A 283 5.49 -6.14 3.54
CA TRP A 283 6.93 -6.33 3.43
C TRP A 283 7.65 -6.13 4.78
N MET A 284 7.23 -5.20 5.62
CA MET A 284 7.85 -5.00 6.91
C MET A 284 7.61 -6.17 7.87
N ASP A 285 6.41 -6.74 7.83
CA ASP A 285 6.00 -7.82 8.74
C ASP A 285 6.22 -9.23 8.18
N ASP A 286 6.26 -9.40 6.85
CA ASP A 286 6.54 -10.68 6.19
C ASP A 286 7.41 -10.53 4.94
N PRO A 287 8.67 -10.03 5.07
CA PRO A 287 9.51 -9.69 3.92
C PRO A 287 9.85 -10.87 3.00
N LEU A 288 9.68 -12.09 3.47
CA LEU A 288 10.05 -13.32 2.77
C LEU A 288 8.85 -14.24 2.48
N ILE A 289 7.63 -13.78 2.83
CA ILE A 289 6.35 -14.48 2.61
C ILE A 289 6.38 -15.90 3.20
N ASN A 290 6.87 -16.00 4.43
CA ASN A 290 7.04 -17.27 5.12
C ASN A 290 6.55 -17.27 6.57
N ASN A 291 6.03 -16.15 7.06
CA ASN A 291 5.51 -16.01 8.41
C ASN A 291 4.13 -16.65 8.51
N SER A 292 4.10 -17.88 9.03
CA SER A 292 2.85 -18.59 9.23
C SER A 292 2.08 -18.12 10.47
N THR A 293 0.76 -18.17 10.39
CA THR A 293 -0.16 -17.81 11.47
C THR A 293 -1.24 -18.87 11.64
N PRO A 294 -1.97 -18.90 12.77
CA PRO A 294 -3.24 -19.64 12.85
C PRO A 294 -4.18 -19.20 11.72
N ALA A 295 -4.88 -20.18 11.11
CA ALA A 295 -5.71 -19.94 9.94
C ALA A 295 -6.79 -18.85 10.20
N TRP A 296 -6.89 -17.91 9.28
CA TRP A 296 -7.84 -16.81 9.27
C TRP A 296 -8.39 -16.61 7.86
N GLY A 297 -9.49 -15.88 7.70
CA GLY A 297 -10.02 -15.63 6.36
C GLY A 297 -11.49 -15.18 6.36
N ASN A 298 -12.11 -15.22 5.18
CA ASN A 298 -13.45 -14.70 4.89
C ASN A 298 -13.62 -13.24 5.32
N ILE A 299 -12.58 -12.45 5.17
CA ILE A 299 -12.51 -11.04 5.57
C ILE A 299 -11.62 -10.24 4.60
N GLY A 300 -11.95 -8.97 4.38
CA GLY A 300 -11.23 -8.10 3.45
C GLY A 300 -11.26 -8.67 2.03
N GLN A 301 -10.07 -8.85 1.46
CA GLN A 301 -9.95 -9.47 0.14
C GLN A 301 -9.99 -11.01 0.16
N VAL A 302 -9.75 -11.62 1.32
CA VAL A 302 -9.57 -13.07 1.47
C VAL A 302 -10.90 -13.81 1.41
N SER A 303 -11.03 -14.71 0.44
CA SER A 303 -12.14 -15.67 0.34
C SER A 303 -11.61 -17.05 0.72
N GLY A 304 -12.26 -17.71 1.68
CA GLY A 304 -11.75 -18.93 2.30
C GLY A 304 -10.71 -18.65 3.38
N CYS A 305 -9.81 -19.60 3.61
CA CYS A 305 -8.81 -19.53 4.69
C CYS A 305 -7.40 -19.38 4.14
N GLN A 306 -6.58 -18.61 4.85
CA GLN A 306 -5.14 -18.56 4.68
C GLN A 306 -4.44 -18.56 6.05
N GLY A 307 -3.13 -18.78 6.08
CA GLY A 307 -2.37 -18.89 7.33
C GLY A 307 -1.01 -18.19 7.22
N ASN A 308 -1.01 -16.95 6.74
CA ASN A 308 0.17 -16.09 6.56
C ASN A 308 -0.05 -14.72 7.21
N LEU A 309 1.04 -14.01 7.46
CA LEU A 309 1.04 -12.71 8.14
C LEU A 309 0.95 -11.58 7.09
N GLU A 310 -0.22 -11.42 6.46
CA GLU A 310 -0.49 -10.37 5.47
C GLU A 310 -1.31 -9.26 6.14
N VAL A 311 -0.62 -8.25 6.67
CA VAL A 311 -1.22 -7.23 7.56
C VAL A 311 -2.18 -6.26 6.85
N GLY A 312 -2.15 -6.18 5.55
CA GLY A 312 -3.06 -5.35 4.74
C GLY A 312 -4.34 -6.07 4.31
N ASP A 313 -4.25 -7.37 4.06
CA ASP A 313 -5.30 -8.19 3.45
C ASP A 313 -6.67 -8.14 4.17
N PRO A 314 -6.73 -8.21 5.52
CA PRO A 314 -8.01 -8.21 6.23
C PRO A 314 -8.78 -6.89 6.12
N LEU A 315 -8.10 -5.80 5.83
CA LEU A 315 -8.67 -4.45 5.72
C LEU A 315 -8.48 -3.83 4.32
N THR A 316 -8.30 -4.65 3.29
CA THR A 316 -8.23 -4.18 1.90
C THR A 316 -9.40 -3.26 1.55
N GLY A 317 -9.09 -2.04 1.11
CA GLY A 317 -10.07 -1.02 0.78
C GLY A 317 -10.52 -0.16 1.97
N THR A 318 -9.98 -0.38 3.17
CA THR A 318 -10.19 0.49 4.33
C THR A 318 -9.06 1.50 4.45
N ALA A 319 -9.36 2.76 4.22
CA ALA A 319 -8.38 3.85 4.28
C ALA A 319 -8.70 4.82 5.42
N PHE A 320 -7.69 5.57 5.84
CA PHE A 320 -7.86 6.73 6.71
C PHE A 320 -7.15 7.95 6.11
N ASN A 321 -7.59 9.14 6.52
CA ASN A 321 -7.06 10.38 5.96
C ASN A 321 -5.85 10.90 6.75
N THR A 322 -4.82 11.35 6.01
CA THR A 322 -3.70 12.12 6.55
C THR A 322 -3.44 13.34 5.67
N VAL A 323 -3.30 14.52 6.28
CA VAL A 323 -3.07 15.76 5.52
C VAL A 323 -1.62 16.19 5.69
N LEU A 324 -0.88 16.22 4.60
CA LEU A 324 0.51 16.64 4.58
C LEU A 324 0.80 17.49 3.34
N GLY A 325 1.41 18.66 3.53
CA GLY A 325 1.75 19.57 2.43
C GLY A 325 0.53 20.05 1.63
N GLY A 326 -0.63 20.19 2.28
CA GLY A 326 -1.88 20.65 1.66
C GLY A 326 -2.59 19.59 0.80
N PHE A 327 -2.16 18.32 0.87
CA PHE A 327 -2.80 17.21 0.18
C PHE A 327 -3.31 16.18 1.19
N THR A 328 -4.52 15.63 0.95
CA THR A 328 -5.08 14.55 1.75
C THR A 328 -4.68 13.22 1.13
N TYR A 329 -3.90 12.44 1.85
CA TYR A 329 -3.50 11.08 1.49
C TYR A 329 -4.41 10.06 2.15
N HIS A 330 -4.53 8.88 1.52
CA HIS A 330 -5.42 7.80 1.94
C HIS A 330 -4.62 6.49 2.14
N PRO A 331 -3.72 6.42 3.15
CA PRO A 331 -3.08 5.16 3.47
C PRO A 331 -4.10 4.12 3.91
N GLN A 332 -3.83 2.86 3.61
CA GLN A 332 -4.63 1.76 4.11
C GLN A 332 -4.45 1.60 5.62
N GLU A 333 -5.52 1.29 6.34
CA GLU A 333 -5.42 0.79 7.70
C GLU A 333 -4.86 -0.63 7.70
N LEU A 334 -3.87 -0.88 8.55
CA LEU A 334 -3.20 -2.17 8.69
C LEU A 334 -3.55 -2.85 10.01
N VAL A 335 -3.52 -4.18 10.00
CA VAL A 335 -3.90 -5.05 11.11
C VAL A 335 -2.67 -5.42 11.93
N PHE A 336 -2.73 -5.28 13.27
CA PHE A 336 -1.61 -5.53 14.15
C PHE A 336 -1.29 -7.02 14.31
N PHE A 337 -0.03 -7.31 14.60
CA PHE A 337 0.49 -8.66 14.86
C PHE A 337 -0.37 -9.45 15.87
N SER A 338 -0.88 -8.78 16.93
CA SER A 338 -1.72 -9.42 17.95
C SER A 338 -3.01 -10.02 17.39
N TRP A 339 -3.54 -9.48 16.28
CA TRP A 339 -4.72 -10.04 15.62
C TRP A 339 -4.42 -11.43 15.05
N PHE A 340 -3.32 -11.56 14.33
CA PHE A 340 -2.89 -12.80 13.68
C PHE A 340 -2.42 -13.84 14.69
N SER A 341 -1.65 -13.42 15.70
CA SER A 341 -1.12 -14.31 16.76
C SER A 341 -2.15 -14.71 17.80
N ARG A 342 -3.38 -14.19 17.71
CA ARG A 342 -4.47 -14.45 18.67
C ARG A 342 -4.13 -13.98 20.10
N GLN A 343 -3.23 -13.03 20.27
CA GLN A 343 -2.91 -12.50 21.59
C GLN A 343 -4.09 -11.75 22.20
N SER A 344 -4.45 -12.11 23.43
CA SER A 344 -5.49 -11.42 24.19
C SER A 344 -5.07 -11.37 25.66
N PRO A 345 -4.86 -10.16 26.24
CA PRO A 345 -5.00 -8.85 25.62
C PRO A 345 -3.96 -8.60 24.52
N SER A 346 -4.27 -7.70 23.55
CA SER A 346 -3.33 -7.27 22.53
C SER A 346 -2.13 -6.53 23.15
N ILE A 347 -0.93 -6.76 22.62
CA ILE A 347 0.29 -6.01 22.98
C ILE A 347 0.42 -4.66 22.24
N ALA A 348 -0.48 -4.39 21.30
CA ALA A 348 -0.48 -3.18 20.52
C ALA A 348 -1.04 -1.99 21.30
N VAL A 349 -0.89 -0.80 20.73
CA VAL A 349 -1.34 0.46 21.31
C VAL A 349 -2.83 0.39 21.70
N ASN A 350 -3.15 0.87 22.89
CA ASN A 350 -4.51 0.88 23.46
C ASN A 350 -5.18 -0.52 23.56
N GLY A 351 -4.44 -1.62 23.40
CA GLY A 351 -4.99 -2.96 23.32
C GLY A 351 -5.76 -3.25 22.03
N TRP A 352 -5.56 -2.45 20.98
CA TRP A 352 -6.24 -2.56 19.69
C TRP A 352 -5.68 -3.70 18.82
N TYR A 353 -6.41 -4.02 17.73
CA TYR A 353 -6.01 -5.07 16.78
C TYR A 353 -5.78 -4.53 15.37
N SER A 354 -6.02 -3.23 15.13
CA SER A 354 -5.70 -2.52 13.89
C SER A 354 -5.39 -1.05 14.16
N PHE A 355 -4.75 -0.37 13.24
CA PHE A 355 -4.15 0.95 13.46
C PHE A 355 -5.18 2.05 13.80
N LYS A 356 -6.41 1.95 13.32
CA LYS A 356 -7.51 2.89 13.60
C LYS A 356 -8.65 2.23 14.38
N ASN A 357 -8.40 1.02 14.94
CA ASN A 357 -9.33 0.26 15.77
C ASN A 357 -10.56 -0.27 15.02
N SER A 358 -10.45 -0.53 13.72
CA SER A 358 -11.49 -1.25 12.98
C SER A 358 -11.69 -2.68 13.50
N PHE A 359 -10.64 -3.27 14.07
CA PHE A 359 -10.69 -4.57 14.75
C PHE A 359 -10.49 -4.40 16.25
N THR A 360 -11.45 -4.93 17.02
CA THR A 360 -11.49 -4.84 18.49
C THR A 360 -11.24 -6.18 19.20
N THR A 361 -11.14 -7.28 18.43
CA THR A 361 -10.90 -8.64 18.92
C THR A 361 -9.85 -9.32 18.07
N PRO A 362 -9.16 -10.38 18.56
CA PRO A 362 -8.28 -11.20 17.72
C PRO A 362 -9.03 -11.80 16.53
N ALA A 363 -8.31 -12.26 15.53
CA ALA A 363 -8.91 -12.94 14.41
C ALA A 363 -9.70 -14.17 14.87
N ALA A 364 -10.88 -14.39 14.28
CA ALA A 364 -11.63 -15.63 14.46
C ALA A 364 -10.90 -16.80 13.79
N ALA A 365 -11.09 -18.01 14.32
CA ALA A 365 -10.64 -19.19 13.63
C ALA A 365 -11.36 -19.29 12.27
N CYS A 366 -10.61 -19.62 11.23
CA CYS A 366 -11.20 -19.94 9.95
C CYS A 366 -11.74 -21.39 10.01
N PRO A 367 -13.02 -21.62 9.67
CA PRO A 367 -13.65 -22.95 9.79
C PRO A 367 -13.07 -23.95 8.79
#